data_30acc4e92319828772d7a694ede9c79a
#
_entry.id   30acc4e92319828772d7a694ede9c79a
#
_cell.length_a   1.000
_cell.length_b   1.000
_cell.length_c   1.000
_cell.angle_alpha   90.00
_cell.angle_beta   90.00
_cell.angle_gamma   90.00
#
_symmetry.space_group_name_H-M   'P 1'
#
loop_
_entity.id
_entity.type
_entity.pdbx_description
1 polymer ?
#
loop_
_entity_poly.entity_id
_entity_poly.type
_entity_poly.pdbx_seq_one_letter_code
_entity_poly.pdbx_strand_id
1 'polypeptide(L)'
;MHRITVIENFIDSQDAKVLIDEMKNPSETNPYPEYYKKRYGGTAFPYNATVMNLLIKYGKKSNDIHKSLNGYIKPIHVFKAFGSWWQAGTKGDLHIDAQGPEPFIEWSTIMYLNDSSEYEGGEIYFPNQAFSYKPKKYSAVFFPSAGTEYVHGITEVKSGHRHTALYMHVSDRKFADPDFLK
;
A
#
# COMPACT_ATOMS: atom_id res chain seq x y z
N MET A 1 -19.04 3.58 12.87
CA MET A 1 -19.10 3.09 11.47
C MET A 1 -17.66 2.71 11.09
N HIS A 2 -17.40 1.43 10.80
CA HIS A 2 -16.05 0.99 10.45
C HIS A 2 -15.63 1.67 9.15
N ARG A 3 -14.54 2.43 9.20
CA ARG A 3 -13.96 3.09 8.01
C ARG A 3 -12.95 2.21 7.27
N ILE A 4 -12.87 0.93 7.65
CA ILE A 4 -12.03 -0.05 6.95
C ILE A 4 -12.87 -0.64 5.84
N THR A 5 -12.41 -0.52 4.60
CA THR A 5 -13.13 -0.99 3.42
C THR A 5 -12.25 -1.90 2.59
N VAL A 6 -12.80 -3.04 2.19
CA VAL A 6 -12.14 -3.97 1.25
C VAL A 6 -12.78 -3.83 -0.12
N ILE A 7 -11.97 -3.69 -1.14
CA ILE A 7 -12.41 -3.67 -2.55
C ILE A 7 -11.73 -4.85 -3.27
N GLU A 8 -12.55 -5.79 -3.73
CA GLU A 8 -12.11 -6.91 -4.55
C GLU A 8 -11.88 -6.45 -6.00
N ASN A 9 -10.98 -7.13 -6.71
CA ASN A 9 -10.63 -6.81 -8.11
C ASN A 9 -10.21 -5.33 -8.29
N PHE A 10 -9.46 -4.82 -7.31
CA PHE A 10 -8.98 -3.44 -7.33
C PHE A 10 -7.90 -3.24 -8.40
N ILE A 11 -6.95 -4.16 -8.51
CA ILE A 11 -5.91 -4.15 -9.53
C ILE A 11 -6.19 -5.19 -10.60
N ASP A 12 -5.86 -4.85 -11.85
CA ASP A 12 -5.87 -5.79 -12.96
C ASP A 12 -4.82 -6.89 -12.78
N SER A 13 -5.16 -8.11 -13.19
CA SER A 13 -4.29 -9.28 -13.00
C SER A 13 -2.96 -9.19 -13.75
N GLN A 14 -2.97 -8.58 -14.93
CA GLN A 14 -1.75 -8.38 -15.71
C GLN A 14 -0.85 -7.34 -15.10
N ASP A 15 -1.42 -6.24 -14.60
CA ASP A 15 -0.68 -5.18 -13.91
C ASP A 15 -0.07 -5.70 -12.60
N ALA A 16 -0.81 -6.52 -11.85
CA ALA A 16 -0.30 -7.16 -10.64
C ALA A 16 0.89 -8.07 -10.95
N LYS A 17 0.79 -8.87 -12.03
CA LYS A 17 1.88 -9.73 -12.49
C LYS A 17 3.11 -8.91 -12.86
N VAL A 18 2.95 -7.82 -13.60
CA VAL A 18 4.07 -6.93 -13.97
C VAL A 18 4.75 -6.39 -12.71
N LEU A 19 3.99 -5.91 -11.72
CA LEU A 19 4.57 -5.41 -10.47
C LEU A 19 5.35 -6.48 -9.70
N ILE A 20 4.84 -7.71 -9.64
CA ILE A 20 5.55 -8.84 -9.01
C ILE A 20 6.83 -9.21 -9.77
N ASP A 21 6.75 -9.27 -11.10
CA ASP A 21 7.90 -9.61 -11.94
C ASP A 21 9.01 -8.56 -11.78
N GLU A 22 8.67 -7.27 -11.73
CA GLU A 22 9.60 -6.17 -11.50
C GLU A 22 10.20 -6.17 -10.07
N MET A 23 9.45 -6.62 -9.05
CA MET A 23 10.01 -6.83 -7.72
C MET A 23 11.09 -7.93 -7.70
N LYS A 24 10.87 -9.00 -8.49
CA LYS A 24 11.77 -10.17 -8.52
C LYS A 24 12.95 -9.99 -9.47
N ASN A 25 12.69 -9.41 -10.64
CA ASN A 25 13.65 -9.28 -11.73
C ASN A 25 13.45 -7.93 -12.42
N PRO A 26 14.00 -6.84 -11.87
CA PRO A 26 13.84 -5.51 -12.45
C PRO A 26 14.28 -5.46 -13.92
N SER A 27 13.39 -5.01 -14.82
CA SER A 27 13.68 -4.88 -16.25
C SER A 27 14.69 -3.76 -16.53
N GLU A 28 14.66 -2.70 -15.70
CA GLU A 28 15.55 -1.55 -15.75
C GLU A 28 15.89 -1.09 -14.35
N THR A 29 17.06 -0.52 -14.17
CA THR A 29 17.43 0.15 -12.92
C THR A 29 16.91 1.60 -12.94
N ASN A 30 16.38 2.06 -11.83
CA ASN A 30 16.03 3.46 -11.68
C ASN A 30 17.30 4.31 -11.68
N PRO A 31 17.39 5.39 -12.48
CA PRO A 31 18.54 6.29 -12.46
C PRO A 31 18.69 7.07 -11.13
N TYR A 32 17.64 7.08 -10.28
CA TYR A 32 17.65 7.77 -8.99
C TYR A 32 17.29 6.84 -7.81
N PRO A 33 17.94 5.68 -7.64
CA PRO A 33 17.55 4.71 -6.61
C PRO A 33 17.67 5.27 -5.20
N GLU A 34 18.66 6.14 -4.93
CA GLU A 34 18.88 6.73 -3.61
C GLU A 34 17.77 7.74 -3.22
N TYR A 35 17.17 8.43 -4.18
CA TYR A 35 16.04 9.33 -3.93
C TYR A 35 14.86 8.56 -3.34
N TYR A 36 14.43 7.49 -4.01
CA TYR A 36 13.28 6.70 -3.57
C TYR A 36 13.59 5.90 -2.30
N LYS A 37 14.79 5.37 -2.17
CA LYS A 37 15.24 4.67 -0.96
C LYS A 37 15.20 5.59 0.26
N LYS A 38 15.68 6.83 0.13
CA LYS A 38 15.64 7.83 1.19
C LYS A 38 14.20 8.25 1.52
N ARG A 39 13.35 8.40 0.50
CA ARG A 39 11.97 8.88 0.65
C ARG A 39 11.03 7.82 1.20
N TYR A 40 11.14 6.59 0.73
CA TYR A 40 10.17 5.53 1.04
C TYR A 40 10.70 4.45 2.00
N GLY A 41 11.95 4.51 2.38
CA GLY A 41 12.59 3.47 3.19
C GLY A 41 12.85 2.19 2.37
N GLY A 42 12.83 1.06 3.03
CA GLY A 42 12.99 -0.24 2.37
C GLY A 42 11.77 -0.54 1.49
N THR A 43 12.01 -0.75 0.19
CA THR A 43 10.96 -1.07 -0.78
C THR A 43 11.42 -2.19 -1.70
N ALA A 44 10.48 -3.03 -2.14
CA ALA A 44 10.72 -4.06 -3.15
C ALA A 44 10.61 -3.53 -4.59
N PHE A 45 10.15 -2.30 -4.80
CA PHE A 45 10.01 -1.73 -6.15
C PHE A 45 11.30 -1.09 -6.66
N PRO A 46 11.65 -1.32 -7.95
CA PRO A 46 12.81 -0.68 -8.59
C PRO A 46 12.55 0.77 -9.01
N TYR A 47 11.30 1.25 -9.00
CA TYR A 47 10.86 2.59 -9.45
C TYR A 47 11.31 2.97 -10.86
N ASN A 48 11.43 2.02 -11.76
CA ASN A 48 11.59 2.28 -13.17
C ASN A 48 10.29 2.81 -13.80
N ALA A 49 10.33 3.21 -15.08
CA ALA A 49 9.18 3.80 -15.78
C ALA A 49 7.94 2.88 -15.76
N THR A 50 8.13 1.58 -15.93
CA THR A 50 7.04 0.59 -15.89
C THR A 50 6.34 0.58 -14.55
N VAL A 51 7.09 0.45 -13.46
CA VAL A 51 6.54 0.44 -12.09
C VAL A 51 5.89 1.78 -11.76
N MET A 52 6.55 2.91 -12.07
CA MET A 52 6.01 4.24 -11.78
C MET A 52 4.67 4.50 -12.49
N ASN A 53 4.53 4.11 -13.76
CA ASN A 53 3.27 4.25 -14.49
C ASN A 53 2.12 3.49 -13.81
N LEU A 54 2.38 2.27 -13.34
CA LEU A 54 1.38 1.47 -12.61
C LEU A 54 1.08 2.06 -11.23
N LEU A 55 2.09 2.49 -10.49
CA LEU A 55 1.89 3.13 -9.19
C LEU A 55 1.06 4.42 -9.32
N ILE A 56 1.32 5.25 -10.33
CA ILE A 56 0.52 6.45 -10.60
C ILE A 56 -0.93 6.09 -10.94
N LYS A 57 -1.14 5.10 -11.83
CA LYS A 57 -2.48 4.61 -12.21
C LYS A 57 -3.30 4.21 -10.99
N TYR A 58 -2.75 3.35 -10.13
CA TYR A 58 -3.47 2.83 -8.97
C TYR A 58 -3.49 3.80 -7.79
N GLY A 59 -2.51 4.70 -7.69
CA GLY A 59 -2.52 5.82 -6.75
C GLY A 59 -3.68 6.78 -7.02
N LYS A 60 -3.90 7.17 -8.27
CA LYS A 60 -5.06 7.99 -8.68
C LYS A 60 -6.39 7.28 -8.36
N LYS A 61 -6.51 5.99 -8.72
CA LYS A 61 -7.68 5.18 -8.38
C LYS A 61 -7.93 5.12 -6.87
N SER A 62 -6.88 4.96 -6.06
CA SER A 62 -6.97 4.99 -4.60
C SER A 62 -7.44 6.34 -4.06
N ASN A 63 -6.94 7.45 -4.60
CA ASN A 63 -7.37 8.80 -4.22
C ASN A 63 -8.87 9.00 -4.44
N ASP A 64 -9.39 8.57 -5.59
CA ASP A 64 -10.81 8.69 -5.93
C ASP A 64 -11.69 7.85 -4.99
N ILE A 65 -11.24 6.66 -4.61
CA ILE A 65 -11.94 5.79 -3.67
C ILE A 65 -11.94 6.41 -2.28
N HIS A 66 -10.81 6.87 -1.76
CA HIS A 66 -10.76 7.54 -0.46
C HIS A 66 -11.67 8.78 -0.43
N LYS A 67 -11.65 9.56 -1.50
CA LYS A 67 -12.55 10.71 -1.65
C LYS A 67 -14.01 10.30 -1.57
N SER A 68 -14.40 9.25 -2.29
CA SER A 68 -15.78 8.73 -2.29
C SER A 68 -16.19 8.18 -0.93
N LEU A 69 -15.35 7.34 -0.31
CA LEU A 69 -15.66 6.69 0.97
C LEU A 69 -15.83 7.68 2.13
N ASN A 70 -15.15 8.81 2.08
CA ASN A 70 -15.08 9.77 3.17
C ASN A 70 -15.84 11.06 2.90
N GLY A 71 -16.50 11.18 1.75
CA GLY A 71 -17.23 12.40 1.37
C GLY A 71 -16.34 13.63 1.26
N TYR A 72 -15.07 13.44 0.92
CA TYR A 72 -14.11 14.54 0.81
C TYR A 72 -14.41 15.44 -0.37
N ILE A 73 -14.55 16.74 -0.10
CA ILE A 73 -14.69 17.77 -1.13
C ILE A 73 -13.30 18.13 -1.70
N LYS A 74 -12.26 18.06 -0.86
CA LYS A 74 -10.88 18.39 -1.24
C LYS A 74 -10.22 17.24 -2.01
N PRO A 75 -9.27 17.52 -2.91
CA PRO A 75 -8.43 16.50 -3.52
C PRO A 75 -7.65 15.70 -2.48
N ILE A 76 -7.42 14.43 -2.76
CA ILE A 76 -6.50 13.55 -2.01
C ILE A 76 -5.34 13.23 -2.94
N HIS A 77 -4.14 13.18 -2.39
CA HIS A 77 -2.89 12.97 -3.12
C HIS A 77 -2.09 11.82 -2.52
N VAL A 78 -1.34 11.13 -3.34
CA VAL A 78 -0.36 10.17 -2.85
C VAL A 78 0.83 10.92 -2.25
N PHE A 79 1.16 10.61 -1.01
CA PHE A 79 2.38 11.06 -0.34
C PHE A 79 3.55 10.14 -0.64
N LYS A 80 3.33 8.82 -0.55
CA LYS A 80 4.30 7.80 -0.94
C LYS A 80 3.61 6.51 -1.37
N ALA A 81 4.31 5.75 -2.24
CA ALA A 81 3.91 4.42 -2.64
C ALA A 81 5.13 3.50 -2.65
N PHE A 82 5.03 2.34 -2.00
CA PHE A 82 6.14 1.40 -1.90
C PHE A 82 5.67 -0.04 -1.97
N GLY A 83 6.56 -0.93 -2.38
CA GLY A 83 6.30 -2.36 -2.50
C GLY A 83 6.86 -3.15 -1.32
N SER A 84 6.15 -4.19 -0.92
CA SER A 84 6.63 -5.15 0.06
C SER A 84 6.62 -6.55 -0.54
N TRP A 85 7.72 -7.24 -0.38
CA TRP A 85 7.90 -8.65 -0.70
C TRP A 85 8.31 -9.37 0.57
N TRP A 86 7.35 -9.98 1.24
CA TRP A 86 7.55 -10.64 2.52
C TRP A 86 7.61 -12.15 2.36
N GLN A 87 8.59 -12.76 2.96
CA GLN A 87 8.81 -14.21 3.02
C GLN A 87 8.47 -14.77 4.40
N ALA A 88 8.51 -16.09 4.53
CA ALA A 88 8.29 -16.76 5.80
C ALA A 88 9.16 -16.18 6.94
N GLY A 89 8.56 -16.00 8.12
CA GLY A 89 9.15 -15.35 9.29
C GLY A 89 8.94 -13.84 9.37
N THR A 90 8.42 -13.20 8.30
CA THR A 90 8.15 -11.75 8.30
C THR A 90 6.77 -11.46 8.88
N LYS A 91 6.67 -10.46 9.76
CA LYS A 91 5.42 -9.95 10.34
C LYS A 91 5.46 -8.41 10.41
N GLY A 92 4.30 -7.79 10.59
CA GLY A 92 4.19 -6.37 10.89
C GLY A 92 3.70 -6.16 12.31
N ASP A 93 4.52 -5.52 13.14
CA ASP A 93 4.13 -5.20 14.50
C ASP A 93 2.99 -4.17 14.53
N LEU A 94 2.27 -4.10 15.65
CA LEU A 94 1.17 -3.17 15.84
C LEU A 94 1.66 -1.71 15.76
N HIS A 95 1.04 -0.93 14.88
CA HIS A 95 1.35 0.49 14.67
C HIS A 95 0.15 1.24 14.08
N ILE A 96 0.29 2.55 14.01
CA ILE A 96 -0.50 3.44 13.15
C ILE A 96 0.43 4.05 12.10
N ASP A 97 -0.05 4.30 10.88
CA ASP A 97 0.80 4.84 9.82
C ASP A 97 1.15 6.32 10.05
N ALA A 98 0.20 7.08 10.61
CA ALA A 98 0.38 8.50 10.93
C ALA A 98 1.13 8.69 12.25
N GLN A 99 2.44 8.40 12.26
CA GLN A 99 3.28 8.52 13.47
C GLN A 99 4.68 9.05 13.16
N GLY A 100 5.42 9.35 14.22
CA GLY A 100 6.82 9.79 14.11
C GLY A 100 6.96 11.05 13.25
N PRO A 101 7.77 11.03 12.18
CA PRO A 101 7.97 12.18 11.30
C PRO A 101 6.81 12.43 10.31
N GLU A 102 5.83 11.54 10.26
CA GLU A 102 4.75 11.54 9.24
C GLU A 102 3.33 11.61 9.84
N PRO A 103 3.07 12.46 10.85
CA PRO A 103 1.76 12.55 11.51
C PRO A 103 0.66 13.13 10.61
N PHE A 104 1.03 13.63 9.44
CA PHE A 104 0.15 14.24 8.44
C PHE A 104 -0.45 13.23 7.46
N ILE A 105 -0.10 11.95 7.53
CA ILE A 105 -0.73 10.90 6.73
C ILE A 105 -2.17 10.72 7.21
N GLU A 106 -3.13 10.79 6.27
CA GLU A 106 -4.55 10.72 6.60
C GLU A 106 -5.17 9.35 6.29
N TRP A 107 -4.72 8.73 5.20
CA TRP A 107 -5.30 7.49 4.68
C TRP A 107 -4.23 6.55 4.17
N SER A 108 -4.50 5.24 4.30
CA SER A 108 -3.65 4.17 3.79
C SER A 108 -4.43 3.22 2.90
N THR A 109 -3.74 2.70 1.90
CA THR A 109 -4.24 1.64 1.01
C THR A 109 -3.20 0.54 0.93
N ILE A 110 -3.60 -0.70 1.17
CA ILE A 110 -2.76 -1.88 0.93
C ILE A 110 -3.38 -2.64 -0.23
N MET A 111 -2.66 -2.73 -1.34
CA MET A 111 -3.05 -3.46 -2.53
C MET A 111 -2.35 -4.82 -2.56
N TYR A 112 -3.10 -5.90 -2.65
CA TYR A 112 -2.60 -7.28 -2.64
C TYR A 112 -2.40 -7.77 -4.07
N LEU A 113 -1.16 -8.08 -4.41
CA LEU A 113 -0.78 -8.43 -5.78
C LEU A 113 -0.93 -9.93 -6.07
N ASN A 114 -0.82 -10.78 -5.04
CA ASN A 114 -0.98 -12.23 -5.18
C ASN A 114 -1.99 -12.82 -4.19
N ASP A 115 -2.36 -14.06 -4.42
CA ASP A 115 -3.41 -14.75 -3.68
C ASP A 115 -2.92 -15.31 -2.34
N SER A 116 -3.79 -15.29 -1.34
CA SER A 116 -3.50 -15.93 -0.05
C SER A 116 -3.41 -17.46 -0.12
N SER A 117 -3.66 -18.10 -1.27
CA SER A 117 -3.35 -19.50 -1.51
C SER A 117 -1.86 -19.73 -1.84
N GLU A 118 -1.12 -18.67 -2.18
CA GLU A 118 0.31 -18.70 -2.51
C GLU A 118 1.21 -18.52 -1.27
N TYR A 119 0.61 -18.19 -0.12
CA TYR A 119 1.30 -18.00 1.15
C TYR A 119 0.35 -18.29 2.33
N GLU A 120 0.90 -18.61 3.49
CA GLU A 120 0.15 -18.79 4.73
C GLU A 120 0.42 -17.66 5.70
N GLY A 121 -0.60 -17.18 6.43
CA GLY A 121 -0.50 -16.00 7.31
C GLY A 121 -0.55 -14.70 6.53
N GLY A 122 0.12 -13.66 7.03
CA GLY A 122 0.19 -12.35 6.36
C GLY A 122 -1.14 -11.59 6.32
N GLU A 123 -2.07 -11.92 7.21
CA GLU A 123 -3.36 -11.26 7.36
C GLU A 123 -3.19 -9.89 8.02
N ILE A 124 -3.89 -8.86 7.51
CA ILE A 124 -3.99 -7.60 8.23
C ILE A 124 -5.06 -7.69 9.30
N TYR A 125 -4.76 -7.18 10.49
CA TYR A 125 -5.72 -7.14 11.60
C TYR A 125 -5.71 -5.80 12.32
N PHE A 126 -6.89 -5.40 12.79
CA PHE A 126 -7.15 -4.16 13.54
C PHE A 126 -7.80 -4.57 14.86
N PRO A 127 -7.04 -4.77 15.94
CA PRO A 127 -7.55 -5.33 17.18
C PRO A 127 -8.66 -4.46 17.80
N ASN A 128 -8.52 -3.14 17.72
CA ASN A 128 -9.49 -2.19 18.29
C ASN A 128 -10.78 -2.05 17.47
N GLN A 129 -10.84 -2.66 16.27
CA GLN A 129 -12.03 -2.74 15.42
C GLN A 129 -12.63 -4.16 15.35
N ALA A 130 -12.01 -5.13 16.03
CA ALA A 130 -12.33 -6.55 15.90
C ALA A 130 -12.40 -6.99 14.42
N PHE A 131 -11.50 -6.45 13.60
CA PHE A 131 -11.45 -6.70 12.16
C PHE A 131 -10.16 -7.42 11.78
N SER A 132 -10.28 -8.46 10.96
CA SER A 132 -9.17 -9.16 10.33
C SER A 132 -9.54 -9.47 8.89
N TYR A 133 -8.57 -9.40 7.99
CA TYR A 133 -8.78 -9.70 6.58
C TYR A 133 -7.69 -10.65 6.07
N LYS A 134 -8.12 -11.84 5.62
CA LYS A 134 -7.29 -12.76 4.85
C LYS A 134 -7.30 -12.29 3.40
N PRO A 135 -6.16 -11.80 2.88
CA PRO A 135 -6.15 -11.12 1.59
C PRO A 135 -6.56 -12.05 0.44
N LYS A 136 -7.41 -11.53 -0.44
CA LYS A 136 -7.66 -12.11 -1.76
C LYS A 136 -6.78 -11.41 -2.79
N LYS A 137 -6.33 -12.15 -3.81
CA LYS A 137 -5.56 -11.56 -4.91
C LYS A 137 -6.31 -10.40 -5.54
N TYR A 138 -5.56 -9.39 -5.94
CA TYR A 138 -6.06 -8.21 -6.65
C TYR A 138 -7.02 -7.35 -5.85
N SER A 139 -7.17 -7.62 -4.54
CA SER A 139 -7.96 -6.77 -3.64
C SER A 139 -7.15 -5.63 -3.07
N ALA A 140 -7.83 -4.66 -2.47
CA ALA A 140 -7.19 -3.63 -1.67
C ALA A 140 -7.99 -3.34 -0.40
N VAL A 141 -7.28 -2.99 0.68
CA VAL A 141 -7.83 -2.53 1.95
C VAL A 141 -7.56 -1.05 2.10
N PHE A 142 -8.60 -0.29 2.40
CA PHE A 142 -8.60 1.16 2.60
C PHE A 142 -8.94 1.47 4.05
N PHE A 143 -8.15 2.31 4.71
CA PHE A 143 -8.37 2.66 6.12
C PHE A 143 -7.75 4.02 6.48
N PRO A 144 -8.24 4.68 7.55
CA PRO A 144 -7.59 5.86 8.12
C PRO A 144 -6.22 5.52 8.70
N SER A 145 -5.24 6.41 8.50
CA SER A 145 -3.87 6.22 8.97
C SER A 145 -3.65 6.64 10.42
N ALA A 146 -4.59 7.41 11.00
CA ALA A 146 -4.49 8.00 12.35
C ALA A 146 -5.63 7.52 13.25
N GLY A 147 -5.39 7.58 14.56
CA GLY A 147 -6.34 7.19 15.59
C GLY A 147 -6.04 5.80 16.15
N THR A 148 -6.16 5.67 17.46
CA THR A 148 -5.87 4.41 18.17
C THR A 148 -6.79 3.28 17.75
N GLU A 149 -7.98 3.59 17.25
CA GLU A 149 -8.93 2.64 16.68
C GLU A 149 -8.40 1.98 15.39
N TYR A 150 -7.42 2.60 14.71
CA TYR A 150 -6.81 2.07 13.47
C TYR A 150 -5.40 1.50 13.68
N VAL A 151 -5.02 1.26 14.93
CA VAL A 151 -3.84 0.42 15.22
C VAL A 151 -4.02 -0.91 14.51
N HIS A 152 -3.02 -1.29 13.72
CA HIS A 152 -3.06 -2.52 12.93
C HIS A 152 -1.71 -3.20 12.89
N GLY A 153 -1.74 -4.47 12.54
CA GLY A 153 -0.56 -5.29 12.34
C GLY A 153 -0.78 -6.29 11.21
N ILE A 154 0.27 -6.98 10.87
CA ILE A 154 0.24 -8.08 9.89
C ILE A 154 0.70 -9.35 10.61
N THR A 155 -0.11 -10.41 10.57
CA THR A 155 0.29 -11.71 11.12
C THR A 155 1.52 -12.25 10.40
N GLU A 156 2.27 -13.12 11.06
CA GLU A 156 3.46 -13.72 10.47
C GLU A 156 3.12 -14.46 9.16
N VAL A 157 3.91 -14.22 8.12
CA VAL A 157 3.93 -15.06 6.91
C VAL A 157 4.63 -16.36 7.28
N LYS A 158 3.90 -17.48 7.31
CA LYS A 158 4.41 -18.78 7.75
C LYS A 158 5.07 -19.56 6.62
N SER A 159 4.58 -19.37 5.39
CA SER A 159 5.11 -20.01 4.18
C SER A 159 4.81 -19.17 2.95
N GLY A 160 5.53 -19.41 1.86
CA GLY A 160 5.36 -18.69 0.61
C GLY A 160 5.86 -17.25 0.63
N HIS A 161 5.31 -16.43 -0.26
CA HIS A 161 5.70 -15.02 -0.42
C HIS A 161 4.47 -14.12 -0.58
N ARG A 162 4.39 -13.06 0.22
CA ARG A 162 3.33 -12.06 0.18
C ARG A 162 3.84 -10.82 -0.56
N HIS A 163 3.16 -10.43 -1.63
CA HIS A 163 3.49 -9.25 -2.44
C HIS A 163 2.40 -8.20 -2.31
N THR A 164 2.78 -6.98 -1.94
CA THR A 164 1.83 -5.86 -1.81
C THR A 164 2.43 -4.58 -2.36
N ALA A 165 1.54 -3.66 -2.76
CA ALA A 165 1.87 -2.25 -2.93
C ALA A 165 1.07 -1.44 -1.91
N LEU A 166 1.75 -0.53 -1.21
CA LEU A 166 1.16 0.33 -0.19
C LEU A 166 1.16 1.77 -0.68
N TYR A 167 0.08 2.48 -0.38
CA TYR A 167 -0.06 3.91 -0.63
C TYR A 167 -0.42 4.62 0.65
N MET A 168 0.22 5.73 0.89
CA MET A 168 -0.13 6.68 1.94
C MET A 168 -0.59 7.99 1.31
N HIS A 169 -1.68 8.54 1.83
CA HIS A 169 -2.40 9.63 1.21
C HIS A 169 -2.55 10.82 2.15
N VAL A 170 -2.59 12.01 1.54
CA VAL A 170 -2.70 13.31 2.21
C VAL A 170 -3.68 14.22 1.47
N SER A 171 -4.37 15.11 2.17
CA SER A 171 -5.17 16.17 1.54
C SER A 171 -4.37 17.45 1.28
N ASP A 172 -3.31 17.71 2.05
CA ASP A 172 -2.45 18.87 1.84
C ASP A 172 -1.42 18.57 0.74
N ARG A 173 -1.59 19.24 -0.41
CA ARG A 173 -0.74 19.07 -1.59
C ARG A 173 0.76 19.31 -1.34
N LYS A 174 1.12 20.08 -0.31
CA LYS A 174 2.55 20.34 0.01
C LYS A 174 3.32 19.07 0.40
N PHE A 175 2.60 18.06 0.91
CA PHE A 175 3.18 16.77 1.27
C PHE A 175 3.09 15.73 0.15
N ALA A 176 2.34 16.03 -0.93
CA ALA A 176 2.18 15.11 -2.04
C ALA A 176 3.53 14.80 -2.72
N ASP A 177 3.66 13.57 -3.20
CA ASP A 177 4.79 13.22 -4.05
C ASP A 177 4.65 13.86 -5.42
N PRO A 178 5.63 14.66 -5.90
CA PRO A 178 5.57 15.34 -7.19
C PRO A 178 5.34 14.41 -8.38
N ASP A 179 5.82 13.17 -8.32
CA ASP A 179 5.66 12.21 -9.41
C ASP A 179 4.22 11.74 -9.57
N PHE A 180 3.42 11.79 -8.51
CA PHE A 180 1.99 11.47 -8.54
C PHE A 180 1.08 12.67 -8.83
N LEU A 181 1.65 13.87 -8.99
CA LEU A 181 0.91 15.08 -9.33
C LEU A 181 0.84 15.36 -10.84
N LYS A 182 1.54 14.58 -11.63
CA LYS A 182 1.64 14.69 -13.10
C LYS A 182 0.38 14.20 -13.82
#